data_0d1c6dfe53110bdcf9a674b4002dc732
#
_entry.id   0d1c6dfe53110bdcf9a674b4002dc732
#
_cell.length_a   1.000
_cell.length_b   1.000
_cell.length_c   1.000
_cell.angle_alpha   90.00
_cell.angle_beta   90.00
_cell.angle_gamma   90.00
#
_symmetry.space_group_name_H-M   'P 1'
#
loop_
_entity.id
_entity.type
_entity.pdbx_description
1 polymer ?
#
loop_
_entity_poly.entity_id
_entity_poly.type
_entity_poly.pdbx_seq_one_letter_code
_entity_poly.pdbx_strand_id
1 'polypeptide(L)'
;DFLVRHEQGASHAAEGYARSSGKVGVMLVTSGPGVTNAVTGLTDAMMDSIPLVCISGQVPTHLIGTDAFQECDAVGITRPCTKHNWLVKDISDLSRILHEAFYVASSGRPGPVLVDIPKDIQFQTGTYIGPDTVKHKSYRPKLKANIDNIDDALKLIAEAEKPIFYTGGGVINSGNAAVQLLLSLIHI
;
A
#
# COMPACT_ATOMS: atom_id res chain seq x y z
N ASP A 1 -0.51 -16.95 -11.27
CA ASP A 1 -0.09 -17.02 -9.85
C ASP A 1 1.30 -17.66 -9.77
N PHE A 2 2.14 -17.13 -8.88
CA PHE A 2 3.48 -17.66 -8.64
C PHE A 2 3.58 -18.18 -7.21
N LEU A 3 3.87 -19.47 -7.05
CA LEU A 3 4.12 -20.06 -5.75
C LEU A 3 5.60 -19.86 -5.40
N VAL A 4 5.84 -19.19 -4.29
CA VAL A 4 7.20 -18.98 -3.74
C VAL A 4 7.49 -19.98 -2.61
N ARG A 5 8.76 -20.12 -2.24
CA ARG A 5 9.19 -20.99 -1.13
C ARG A 5 9.35 -20.25 0.20
N HIS A 6 9.37 -18.93 0.16
CA HIS A 6 9.50 -18.06 1.34
C HIS A 6 8.71 -16.77 1.10
N GLU A 7 7.95 -16.31 2.08
CA GLU A 7 7.01 -15.20 1.95
C GLU A 7 7.72 -13.86 1.72
N GLN A 8 8.95 -13.71 2.19
CA GLN A 8 9.78 -12.55 1.84
C GLN A 8 10.01 -12.49 0.32
N GLY A 9 10.20 -13.63 -0.34
CA GLY A 9 10.29 -13.69 -1.79
C GLY A 9 8.99 -13.28 -2.48
N ALA A 10 7.82 -13.60 -1.91
CA ALA A 10 6.53 -13.14 -2.41
C ALA A 10 6.41 -11.61 -2.33
N SER A 11 6.80 -11.02 -1.19
CA SER A 11 6.72 -9.57 -1.01
C SER A 11 7.61 -8.83 -2.02
N HIS A 12 8.88 -9.23 -2.18
CA HIS A 12 9.77 -8.60 -3.15
C HIS A 12 9.36 -8.85 -4.61
N ALA A 13 8.75 -10.01 -4.91
CA ALA A 13 8.19 -10.25 -6.25
C ALA A 13 6.99 -9.32 -6.55
N ALA A 14 6.11 -9.12 -5.58
CA ALA A 14 4.98 -8.19 -5.70
C ALA A 14 5.46 -6.72 -5.82
N GLU A 15 6.51 -6.33 -5.08
CA GLU A 15 7.16 -5.03 -5.25
C GLU A 15 7.76 -4.86 -6.65
N GLY A 16 8.54 -5.83 -7.11
CA GLY A 16 9.13 -5.82 -8.45
C GLY A 16 8.06 -5.69 -9.54
N TYR A 17 6.94 -6.39 -9.38
CA TYR A 17 5.79 -6.22 -10.25
C TYR A 17 5.22 -4.79 -10.21
N ALA A 18 5.02 -4.23 -9.02
CA ALA A 18 4.49 -2.87 -8.88
C ALA A 18 5.43 -1.82 -9.49
N ARG A 19 6.74 -1.94 -9.24
CA ARG A 19 7.76 -1.03 -9.81
C ARG A 19 7.82 -1.08 -11.34
N SER A 20 7.72 -2.27 -11.92
CA SER A 20 7.86 -2.46 -13.38
C SER A 20 6.58 -2.18 -14.15
N SER A 21 5.41 -2.47 -13.57
CA SER A 21 4.11 -2.35 -14.26
C SER A 21 3.34 -1.07 -13.96
N GLY A 22 3.68 -0.36 -12.86
CA GLY A 22 2.90 0.76 -12.34
C GLY A 22 1.55 0.35 -11.73
N LYS A 23 1.33 -0.94 -11.51
CA LYS A 23 0.10 -1.50 -10.90
C LYS A 23 0.36 -1.91 -9.46
N VAL A 24 -0.72 -2.09 -8.69
CA VAL A 24 -0.61 -2.58 -7.32
C VAL A 24 -0.13 -4.04 -7.31
N GLY A 25 0.95 -4.31 -6.57
CA GLY A 25 1.39 -5.68 -6.31
C GLY A 25 0.48 -6.37 -5.30
N VAL A 26 0.26 -7.67 -5.47
CA VAL A 26 -0.57 -8.47 -4.56
C VAL A 26 0.19 -9.71 -4.13
N MET A 27 0.11 -10.03 -2.84
CA MET A 27 0.63 -11.26 -2.28
C MET A 27 -0.35 -11.88 -1.29
N LEU A 28 -0.33 -13.21 -1.22
CA LEU A 28 -1.08 -13.98 -0.21
C LEU A 28 -0.09 -14.74 0.66
N VAL A 29 -0.33 -14.71 1.97
CA VAL A 29 0.48 -15.42 2.96
C VAL A 29 -0.41 -16.11 3.99
N THR A 30 0.10 -17.16 4.63
CA THR A 30 -0.61 -17.80 5.73
C THR A 30 -0.52 -16.97 7.01
N SER A 31 -1.26 -17.36 8.04
CA SER A 31 -1.21 -16.76 9.38
C SER A 31 0.17 -16.94 10.02
N GLY A 32 0.41 -16.21 11.10
CA GLY A 32 1.61 -16.34 11.94
C GLY A 32 2.91 -16.17 11.15
N PRO A 33 3.69 -17.25 10.94
CA PRO A 33 4.98 -17.17 10.27
C PRO A 33 4.90 -16.61 8.84
N GLY A 34 3.79 -16.78 8.13
CA GLY A 34 3.60 -16.20 6.80
C GLY A 34 3.62 -14.67 6.83
N VAL A 35 2.88 -14.08 7.76
CA VAL A 35 2.86 -12.62 7.93
C VAL A 35 4.21 -12.10 8.41
N THR A 36 4.81 -12.74 9.42
CA THR A 36 6.07 -12.27 9.98
C THR A 36 7.22 -12.34 8.98
N ASN A 37 7.24 -13.36 8.10
CA ASN A 37 8.20 -13.46 7.01
C ASN A 37 7.99 -12.39 5.92
N ALA A 38 6.79 -11.83 5.79
CA ALA A 38 6.50 -10.77 4.81
C ALA A 38 6.91 -9.37 5.28
N VAL A 39 7.17 -9.16 6.58
CA VAL A 39 7.40 -7.83 7.18
C VAL A 39 8.56 -7.06 6.52
N THR A 40 9.64 -7.74 6.16
CA THR A 40 10.79 -7.09 5.49
C THR A 40 10.34 -6.41 4.20
N GLY A 41 9.65 -7.14 3.31
CA GLY A 41 9.19 -6.55 2.06
C GLY A 41 8.07 -5.51 2.25
N LEU A 42 7.20 -5.67 3.25
CA LEU A 42 6.23 -4.62 3.58
C LEU A 42 6.93 -3.33 4.04
N THR A 43 7.99 -3.47 4.84
CA THR A 43 8.78 -2.31 5.29
C THR A 43 9.48 -1.62 4.13
N ASP A 44 10.10 -2.39 3.23
CA ASP A 44 10.75 -1.89 2.02
C ASP A 44 9.76 -1.14 1.13
N ALA A 45 8.61 -1.76 0.83
CA ALA A 45 7.53 -1.13 0.08
C ALA A 45 7.01 0.18 0.72
N MET A 46 6.96 0.23 2.06
CA MET A 46 6.55 1.45 2.77
C MET A 46 7.58 2.57 2.65
N MET A 47 8.87 2.25 2.75
CA MET A 47 9.95 3.23 2.61
C MET A 47 10.04 3.78 1.19
N ASP A 48 9.91 2.91 0.19
CA ASP A 48 10.05 3.26 -1.21
C ASP A 48 8.74 3.73 -1.88
N SER A 49 7.65 3.80 -1.12
CA SER A 49 6.33 4.23 -1.63
C SER A 49 5.80 3.32 -2.75
N ILE A 50 5.90 2.01 -2.57
CA ILE A 50 5.45 1.00 -3.53
C ILE A 50 4.05 0.49 -3.14
N PRO A 51 3.05 0.57 -4.05
CA PRO A 51 1.71 0.10 -3.76
C PRO A 51 1.65 -1.43 -3.72
N LEU A 52 1.30 -1.99 -2.56
CA LEU A 52 1.23 -3.42 -2.35
C LEU A 52 0.03 -3.77 -1.46
N VAL A 53 -0.72 -4.81 -1.82
CA VAL A 53 -1.77 -5.40 -1.00
C VAL A 53 -1.31 -6.78 -0.54
N CYS A 54 -1.09 -6.91 0.77
CA CYS A 54 -0.83 -8.18 1.42
C CYS A 54 -2.15 -8.73 1.97
N ILE A 55 -2.53 -9.91 1.52
CA ILE A 55 -3.66 -10.66 2.06
C ILE A 55 -3.09 -11.76 2.93
N SER A 56 -3.40 -11.74 4.22
CA SER A 56 -2.98 -12.76 5.18
C SER A 56 -4.15 -13.61 5.65
N GLY A 57 -3.86 -14.88 5.89
CA GLY A 57 -4.75 -15.71 6.67
C GLY A 57 -4.61 -15.39 8.15
N GLN A 58 -5.66 -15.63 8.93
CA GLN A 58 -5.66 -15.58 10.38
C GLN A 58 -6.34 -16.83 10.95
N VAL A 59 -6.05 -17.14 12.21
CA VAL A 59 -6.78 -18.18 12.93
C VAL A 59 -8.27 -17.85 12.99
N PRO A 60 -9.18 -18.84 13.18
CA PRO A 60 -10.60 -18.56 13.30
C PRO A 60 -10.90 -17.47 14.33
N THR A 61 -11.92 -16.67 14.10
CA THR A 61 -12.25 -15.48 14.93
C THR A 61 -12.36 -15.78 16.42
N HIS A 62 -12.90 -16.96 16.78
CA HIS A 62 -13.06 -17.39 18.19
C HIS A 62 -11.75 -17.83 18.85
N LEU A 63 -10.68 -18.03 18.08
CA LEU A 63 -9.35 -18.40 18.59
C LEU A 63 -8.39 -17.21 18.68
N ILE A 64 -8.75 -16.07 18.14
CA ILE A 64 -7.89 -14.87 18.21
C ILE A 64 -7.70 -14.45 19.67
N GLY A 65 -6.45 -14.34 20.11
CA GLY A 65 -6.07 -14.00 21.48
C GLY A 65 -5.97 -15.19 22.41
N THR A 66 -5.94 -16.42 21.89
CA THR A 66 -5.83 -17.65 22.71
C THR A 66 -4.48 -18.37 22.56
N ASP A 67 -3.49 -17.75 21.89
CA ASP A 67 -2.21 -18.37 21.54
C ASP A 67 -2.38 -19.64 20.68
N ALA A 68 -3.31 -19.60 19.73
CA ALA A 68 -3.59 -20.70 18.83
C ALA A 68 -2.41 -20.99 17.89
N PHE A 69 -2.38 -22.20 17.32
CA PHE A 69 -1.32 -22.60 16.38
C PHE A 69 -1.21 -21.63 15.20
N GLN A 70 -0.01 -21.10 14.99
CA GLN A 70 0.30 -20.09 13.96
C GLN A 70 -0.53 -18.78 14.10
N GLU A 71 -0.95 -18.44 15.31
CA GLU A 71 -1.52 -17.13 15.58
C GLU A 71 -0.41 -16.07 15.69
N CYS A 72 -0.68 -14.88 15.19
CA CYS A 72 0.08 -13.67 15.56
C CYS A 72 -0.82 -12.45 15.45
N ASP A 73 -0.48 -11.38 16.15
CA ASP A 73 -1.11 -10.07 15.95
C ASP A 73 -0.60 -9.43 14.64
N ALA A 74 -1.11 -9.93 13.51
CA ALA A 74 -0.73 -9.46 12.19
C ALA A 74 -0.92 -7.95 12.03
N VAL A 75 -2.04 -7.42 12.53
CA VAL A 75 -2.34 -5.98 12.50
C VAL A 75 -1.35 -5.19 13.35
N GLY A 76 -1.05 -5.64 14.55
CA GLY A 76 -0.09 -4.97 15.44
C GLY A 76 1.33 -4.96 14.88
N ILE A 77 1.80 -6.11 14.37
CA ILE A 77 3.15 -6.26 13.79
C ILE A 77 3.31 -5.40 12.54
N THR A 78 2.31 -5.34 11.66
CA THR A 78 2.41 -4.62 10.39
C THR A 78 2.01 -3.15 10.47
N ARG A 79 1.44 -2.70 11.58
CA ARG A 79 0.99 -1.31 11.75
C ARG A 79 2.08 -0.27 11.44
N PRO A 80 3.33 -0.40 11.91
CA PRO A 80 4.37 0.60 11.64
C PRO A 80 4.91 0.55 10.21
N CYS A 81 4.70 -0.52 9.48
CA CYS A 81 5.25 -0.73 8.12
C CYS A 81 4.17 -0.82 7.03
N THR A 82 2.95 -0.39 7.31
CA THR A 82 1.85 -0.34 6.34
C THR A 82 1.09 0.98 6.45
N LYS A 83 0.46 1.42 5.36
CA LYS A 83 -0.42 2.59 5.37
C LYS A 83 -1.70 2.35 6.16
N HIS A 84 -2.24 1.15 6.07
CA HIS A 84 -3.41 0.70 6.82
C HIS A 84 -3.49 -0.82 6.87
N ASN A 85 -4.20 -1.33 7.86
CA ASN A 85 -4.48 -2.76 8.00
C ASN A 85 -5.92 -2.98 8.47
N TRP A 86 -6.51 -4.07 7.99
CA TRP A 86 -7.85 -4.52 8.35
C TRP A 86 -7.79 -5.94 8.87
N LEU A 87 -8.51 -6.19 9.96
CA LEU A 87 -8.95 -7.54 10.35
C LEU A 87 -10.40 -7.70 9.91
N VAL A 88 -10.66 -8.60 8.98
CA VAL A 88 -12.01 -8.88 8.47
C VAL A 88 -12.79 -9.66 9.53
N LYS A 89 -13.92 -9.12 9.97
CA LYS A 89 -14.75 -9.74 11.01
C LYS A 89 -16.09 -10.26 10.50
N ASP A 90 -16.47 -9.86 9.29
CA ASP A 90 -17.72 -10.26 8.65
C ASP A 90 -17.50 -10.38 7.14
N ILE A 91 -18.02 -11.45 6.54
CA ILE A 91 -17.92 -11.70 5.10
C ILE A 91 -18.56 -10.58 4.27
N SER A 92 -19.60 -9.94 4.77
CA SER A 92 -20.27 -8.82 4.09
C SER A 92 -19.36 -7.60 3.91
N ASP A 93 -18.35 -7.44 4.76
CA ASP A 93 -17.36 -6.35 4.67
C ASP A 93 -16.21 -6.65 3.70
N LEU A 94 -15.96 -7.91 3.37
CA LEU A 94 -14.76 -8.34 2.64
C LEU A 94 -14.61 -7.62 1.30
N SER A 95 -15.69 -7.54 0.51
CA SER A 95 -15.66 -6.86 -0.80
C SER A 95 -15.27 -5.38 -0.64
N ARG A 96 -15.92 -4.67 0.27
CA ARG A 96 -15.62 -3.26 0.57
C ARG A 96 -14.18 -3.08 1.03
N ILE A 97 -13.72 -3.90 1.96
CA ILE A 97 -12.35 -3.83 2.51
C ILE A 97 -11.31 -4.05 1.41
N LEU A 98 -11.50 -5.02 0.52
CA LEU A 98 -10.56 -5.25 -0.59
C LEU A 98 -10.49 -4.03 -1.52
N HIS A 99 -11.62 -3.45 -1.90
CA HIS A 99 -11.62 -2.23 -2.71
C HIS A 99 -10.93 -1.05 -2.01
N GLU A 100 -11.20 -0.86 -0.71
CA GLU A 100 -10.53 0.15 0.10
C GLU A 100 -9.02 -0.10 0.18
N ALA A 101 -8.58 -1.36 0.30
CA ALA A 101 -7.18 -1.74 0.34
C ALA A 101 -6.42 -1.32 -0.93
N PHE A 102 -6.96 -1.63 -2.11
CA PHE A 102 -6.37 -1.18 -3.38
C PHE A 102 -6.36 0.34 -3.51
N TYR A 103 -7.44 1.01 -3.10
CA TYR A 103 -7.52 2.46 -3.10
C TYR A 103 -6.47 3.11 -2.18
N VAL A 104 -6.35 2.63 -0.94
CA VAL A 104 -5.39 3.18 0.03
C VAL A 104 -3.96 2.88 -0.41
N ALA A 105 -3.67 1.69 -0.94
CA ALA A 105 -2.35 1.33 -1.42
C ALA A 105 -1.85 2.25 -2.56
N SER A 106 -2.73 2.58 -3.51
CA SER A 106 -2.36 3.28 -4.75
C SER A 106 -2.54 4.80 -4.71
N SER A 107 -3.29 5.35 -3.75
CA SER A 107 -3.62 6.78 -3.73
C SER A 107 -2.73 7.59 -2.77
N GLY A 108 -2.61 8.90 -3.02
CA GLY A 108 -1.70 9.78 -2.28
C GLY A 108 -0.24 9.32 -2.42
N ARG A 109 0.50 9.23 -1.31
CA ARG A 109 1.78 8.52 -1.31
C ARG A 109 1.49 7.02 -1.37
N PRO A 110 1.87 6.30 -2.43
CA PRO A 110 1.65 4.85 -2.51
C PRO A 110 2.36 4.11 -1.37
N GLY A 111 1.90 2.91 -1.07
CA GLY A 111 2.52 2.08 -0.04
C GLY A 111 1.73 0.81 0.26
N PRO A 112 2.28 -0.10 1.07
CA PRO A 112 1.67 -1.37 1.39
C PRO A 112 0.49 -1.22 2.35
N VAL A 113 -0.43 -2.17 2.23
CA VAL A 113 -1.54 -2.38 3.16
C VAL A 113 -1.68 -3.87 3.47
N LEU A 114 -2.31 -4.20 4.60
CA LEU A 114 -2.61 -5.57 4.99
C LEU A 114 -4.12 -5.78 5.12
N VAL A 115 -4.61 -6.91 4.60
CA VAL A 115 -5.96 -7.42 4.84
C VAL A 115 -5.85 -8.80 5.46
N ASP A 116 -6.15 -8.89 6.75
CA ASP A 116 -6.06 -10.11 7.56
C ASP A 116 -7.42 -10.79 7.63
N ILE A 117 -7.51 -12.04 7.10
CA ILE A 117 -8.78 -12.73 6.89
C ILE A 117 -8.83 -14.02 7.72
N PRO A 118 -9.62 -14.06 8.80
CA PRO A 118 -9.79 -15.26 9.60
C PRO A 118 -10.31 -16.46 8.82
N LYS A 119 -9.86 -17.66 9.20
CA LYS A 119 -10.17 -18.91 8.51
C LYS A 119 -11.67 -19.16 8.40
N ASP A 120 -12.43 -18.89 9.45
CA ASP A 120 -13.89 -19.08 9.44
C ASP A 120 -14.59 -18.09 8.47
N ILE A 121 -14.07 -16.88 8.29
CA ILE A 121 -14.56 -15.94 7.27
C ILE A 121 -14.26 -16.44 5.86
N GLN A 122 -13.08 -17.06 5.64
CA GLN A 122 -12.72 -17.61 4.31
C GLN A 122 -13.64 -18.75 3.86
N PHE A 123 -14.25 -19.48 4.79
CA PHE A 123 -15.19 -20.54 4.49
C PHE A 123 -16.65 -20.08 4.34
N GLN A 124 -16.95 -18.84 4.66
CA GLN A 124 -18.31 -18.31 4.50
C GLN A 124 -18.62 -18.00 3.03
N THR A 125 -19.90 -18.12 2.72
CA THR A 125 -20.43 -17.70 1.42
C THR A 125 -21.13 -16.36 1.58
N GLY A 126 -20.77 -15.38 0.74
CA GLY A 126 -21.36 -14.04 0.75
C GLY A 126 -21.75 -13.61 -0.67
N THR A 127 -22.58 -12.59 -0.77
CA THR A 127 -22.89 -11.94 -2.05
C THR A 127 -21.88 -10.84 -2.31
N TYR A 128 -21.21 -10.87 -3.46
CA TYR A 128 -20.34 -9.78 -3.88
C TYR A 128 -21.18 -8.54 -4.22
N ILE A 129 -20.90 -7.46 -3.55
CA ILE A 129 -21.47 -6.13 -3.83
C ILE A 129 -20.28 -5.20 -4.08
N GLY A 130 -20.05 -4.88 -5.36
CA GLY A 130 -19.04 -3.88 -5.74
C GLY A 130 -19.49 -2.49 -5.28
N PRO A 131 -18.60 -1.64 -4.73
CA PRO A 131 -18.95 -0.27 -4.39
C PRO A 131 -19.01 0.59 -5.66
N ASP A 132 -20.04 1.45 -5.76
CA ASP A 132 -20.15 2.46 -6.82
C ASP A 132 -18.98 3.47 -6.76
N THR A 133 -18.52 3.77 -5.55
CA THR A 133 -17.34 4.63 -5.31
C THR A 133 -16.53 4.08 -4.15
N VAL A 134 -15.22 3.99 -4.35
CA VAL A 134 -14.28 3.56 -3.29
C VAL A 134 -13.84 4.77 -2.48
N LYS A 135 -14.14 4.77 -1.18
CA LYS A 135 -13.73 5.82 -0.22
C LYS A 135 -13.38 5.17 1.11
N HIS A 136 -12.35 5.66 1.75
CA HIS A 136 -12.02 5.27 3.13
C HIS A 136 -12.40 6.40 4.10
N LYS A 137 -13.00 6.05 5.25
CA LYS A 137 -13.59 7.04 6.18
C LYS A 137 -12.60 8.08 6.69
N SER A 138 -11.39 7.66 7.02
CA SER A 138 -10.36 8.53 7.61
C SER A 138 -9.21 8.88 6.66
N TYR A 139 -9.14 8.29 5.46
CA TYR A 139 -8.07 8.53 4.51
C TYR A 139 -8.51 9.51 3.43
N ARG A 140 -7.93 10.72 3.47
CA ARG A 140 -8.22 11.81 2.53
C ARG A 140 -6.92 12.44 2.05
N PRO A 141 -6.27 11.86 1.05
CA PRO A 141 -5.01 12.40 0.55
C PRO A 141 -5.24 13.77 -0.09
N LYS A 142 -4.33 14.71 0.20
CA LYS A 142 -4.32 16.00 -0.47
C LYS A 142 -3.72 15.83 -1.86
N LEU A 143 -4.53 15.99 -2.91
CA LEU A 143 -4.13 15.82 -4.31
C LEU A 143 -3.83 17.16 -5.01
N LYS A 144 -4.13 18.28 -4.37
CA LYS A 144 -3.86 19.63 -4.91
C LYS A 144 -2.87 20.36 -4.03
N ALA A 145 -1.88 20.96 -4.64
CA ALA A 145 -0.94 21.84 -3.96
C ALA A 145 -1.63 23.17 -3.58
N ASN A 146 -1.08 23.87 -2.57
CA ASN A 146 -1.45 25.25 -2.28
C ASN A 146 -0.77 26.16 -3.30
N ILE A 147 -1.55 27.02 -3.99
CA ILE A 147 -1.03 27.93 -5.03
C ILE A 147 -0.04 28.93 -4.41
N ASP A 148 -0.31 29.47 -3.23
CA ASP A 148 0.61 30.41 -2.57
C ASP A 148 1.99 29.80 -2.34
N ASN A 149 2.06 28.52 -1.95
CA ASN A 149 3.33 27.81 -1.78
C ASN A 149 4.06 27.60 -3.13
N ILE A 150 3.31 27.44 -4.22
CA ILE A 150 3.88 27.33 -5.57
C ILE A 150 4.48 28.67 -5.97
N ASP A 151 3.76 29.78 -5.75
CA ASP A 151 4.23 31.13 -6.07
C ASP A 151 5.50 31.49 -5.28
N ASP A 152 5.57 31.14 -4.02
CA ASP A 152 6.77 31.34 -3.20
C ASP A 152 7.95 30.49 -3.69
N ALA A 153 7.71 29.23 -4.09
CA ALA A 153 8.74 28.40 -4.71
C ALA A 153 9.25 28.98 -6.03
N LEU A 154 8.36 29.50 -6.87
CA LEU A 154 8.73 30.14 -8.13
C LEU A 154 9.58 31.39 -7.92
N LYS A 155 9.27 32.21 -6.91
CA LYS A 155 10.12 33.38 -6.56
C LYS A 155 11.53 32.93 -6.17
N LEU A 156 11.66 31.93 -5.29
CA LEU A 156 12.96 31.38 -4.90
C LEU A 156 13.77 30.85 -6.07
N ILE A 157 13.11 30.15 -7.02
CA ILE A 157 13.76 29.65 -8.23
C ILE A 157 14.23 30.81 -9.12
N ALA A 158 13.39 31.83 -9.29
CA ALA A 158 13.71 33.00 -10.14
C ALA A 158 14.85 33.87 -9.59
N GLU A 159 15.00 33.92 -8.25
CA GLU A 159 16.06 34.66 -7.58
C GLU A 159 17.38 33.89 -7.45
N ALA A 160 17.37 32.57 -7.71
CA ALA A 160 18.54 31.71 -7.53
C ALA A 160 19.54 31.87 -8.67
N GLU A 161 20.80 32.15 -8.34
CA GLU A 161 21.89 32.20 -9.34
C GLU A 161 22.35 30.83 -9.82
N LYS A 162 22.25 29.81 -8.97
CA LYS A 162 22.67 28.42 -9.24
C LYS A 162 21.66 27.43 -8.65
N PRO A 163 20.46 27.32 -9.22
CA PRO A 163 19.44 26.43 -8.69
C PRO A 163 19.83 24.97 -8.87
N ILE A 164 19.54 24.15 -7.84
CA ILE A 164 19.69 22.68 -7.90
C ILE A 164 18.32 22.07 -7.60
N PHE A 165 17.86 21.18 -8.50
CA PHE A 165 16.65 20.41 -8.29
C PHE A 165 16.99 19.02 -7.72
N TYR A 166 16.67 18.81 -6.45
CA TYR A 166 16.79 17.50 -5.80
C TYR A 166 15.42 16.79 -5.83
N THR A 167 15.32 15.76 -6.64
CA THR A 167 14.04 15.09 -6.94
C THR A 167 14.05 13.62 -6.51
N GLY A 168 12.89 13.07 -6.23
CA GLY A 168 12.73 11.69 -5.78
C GLY A 168 11.50 11.02 -6.39
N GLY A 169 11.08 9.90 -5.78
CA GLY A 169 9.96 9.07 -6.23
C GLY A 169 8.63 9.80 -6.43
N GLY A 170 8.43 10.96 -5.76
CA GLY A 170 7.24 11.78 -5.95
C GLY A 170 7.05 12.27 -7.39
N VAL A 171 8.13 12.60 -8.11
CA VAL A 171 8.06 12.98 -9.53
C VAL A 171 7.66 11.76 -10.39
N ILE A 172 8.27 10.60 -10.13
CA ILE A 172 7.97 9.35 -10.83
C ILE A 172 6.48 8.97 -10.63
N ASN A 173 6.02 9.02 -9.38
CA ASN A 173 4.64 8.70 -9.01
C ASN A 173 3.60 9.71 -9.55
N SER A 174 4.04 10.88 -9.96
CA SER A 174 3.20 11.89 -10.64
C SER A 174 3.02 11.65 -12.13
N GLY A 175 3.70 10.64 -12.68
CA GLY A 175 3.57 10.19 -14.07
C GLY A 175 4.54 10.88 -15.04
N ASN A 176 4.53 10.38 -16.28
CA ASN A 176 5.49 10.80 -17.32
C ASN A 176 5.46 12.30 -17.61
N ALA A 177 4.29 12.94 -17.55
CA ALA A 177 4.19 14.38 -17.78
C ALA A 177 4.99 15.19 -16.75
N ALA A 178 5.00 14.79 -15.49
CA ALA A 178 5.79 15.45 -14.44
C ALA A 178 7.30 15.27 -14.68
N VAL A 179 7.71 14.08 -15.14
CA VAL A 179 9.11 13.80 -15.49
C VAL A 179 9.56 14.68 -16.67
N GLN A 180 8.74 14.79 -17.71
CA GLN A 180 9.04 15.64 -18.87
C GLN A 180 9.12 17.13 -18.50
N LEU A 181 8.20 17.62 -17.66
CA LEU A 181 8.26 19.00 -17.15
C LEU A 181 9.52 19.24 -16.33
N LEU A 182 9.91 18.30 -15.44
CA LEU A 182 11.14 18.42 -14.69
C LEU A 182 12.37 18.50 -15.61
N LEU A 183 12.43 17.62 -16.61
CA LEU A 183 13.53 17.63 -17.59
C LEU A 183 13.58 18.94 -18.38
N SER A 184 12.46 19.61 -18.64
CA SER A 184 12.44 20.89 -19.33
C SER A 184 13.08 22.02 -18.51
N LEU A 185 13.13 21.90 -17.17
CA LEU A 185 13.76 22.90 -16.31
C LEU A 185 15.29 22.97 -16.45
N ILE A 186 15.93 21.92 -16.96
CA ILE A 186 17.39 21.93 -17.21
C ILE A 186 17.81 22.92 -18.31
N HIS A 187 16.86 23.42 -19.11
CA HIS A 187 17.10 24.36 -20.18
C HIS A 187 16.84 25.82 -19.78
N ILE A 188 16.49 26.05 -18.54
CA ILE A 188 16.31 27.39 -17.99
C ILE A 188 17.66 27.90 -17.45
#